data_2faa0b6e86544074ca88eab7288758cb
#
_entry.id   2faa0b6e86544074ca88eab7288758cb
#
_cell.length_a   1.000
_cell.length_b   1.000
_cell.length_c   1.000
_cell.angle_alpha   90.00
_cell.angle_beta   90.00
_cell.angle_gamma   90.00
#
_symmetry.space_group_name_H-M   'P 1'
#
loop_
_entity.id
_entity.type
_entity.pdbx_description
1 polymer ?
#
loop_
_entity_poly.entity_id
_entity_poly.type
_entity_poly.pdbx_seq_one_letter_code
_entity_poly.pdbx_strand_id
1 'polypeptide(L)'
;LDGCVIDEYANVHSKLFPEIIRPALSDRKGYCVFIGTPQGMNNNFYELYQHAQGADDWFNYKAKASETKIVDEDELVKAKEVMGDKKYQQEFECDWIANIEGAIYNDVLVKMEDNKQLTRVPYDPSLPVSTAWDLGVADHSSIIFFQQIGRAINIIDYHEERGQGLPHYIQMLKQKDYVYKEHFAPHDIEVTDFGNGK
;
A
#
# COMPACT_ATOMS: atom_id res chain seq x y z
N LEU A 1 -11.38 -23.97 -18.28
CA LEU A 1 -12.50 -23.08 -17.90
C LEU A 1 -12.80 -22.09 -19.02
N ASP A 2 -14.10 -21.87 -19.29
CA ASP A 2 -14.54 -20.88 -20.30
C ASP A 2 -14.73 -19.50 -19.67
N GLY A 3 -14.98 -19.44 -18.37
CA GLY A 3 -15.06 -18.21 -17.59
C GLY A 3 -15.07 -18.47 -16.09
N CYS A 4 -14.76 -17.43 -15.33
CA CYS A 4 -14.77 -17.41 -13.87
C CYS A 4 -15.28 -16.06 -13.38
N VAL A 5 -16.04 -16.05 -12.30
CA VAL A 5 -16.41 -14.85 -11.55
C VAL A 5 -15.87 -15.02 -10.14
N ILE A 6 -15.12 -14.05 -9.66
CA ILE A 6 -14.60 -14.02 -8.30
C ILE A 6 -15.24 -12.83 -7.60
N ASP A 7 -16.06 -13.13 -6.62
CA ASP A 7 -16.75 -12.14 -5.80
C ASP A 7 -15.94 -11.82 -4.56
N GLU A 8 -16.11 -10.61 -4.01
CA GLU A 8 -15.37 -10.08 -2.86
C GLU A 8 -13.84 -10.21 -3.01
N TYR A 9 -13.33 -9.89 -4.20
CA TYR A 9 -11.94 -10.16 -4.56
C TYR A 9 -10.91 -9.48 -3.64
N ALA A 10 -11.25 -8.38 -2.98
CA ALA A 10 -10.39 -7.75 -1.98
C ALA A 10 -10.08 -8.67 -0.77
N ASN A 11 -10.96 -9.64 -0.47
CA ASN A 11 -10.82 -10.61 0.62
C ASN A 11 -10.20 -11.94 0.18
N VAL A 12 -9.95 -12.10 -1.13
CA VAL A 12 -9.45 -13.34 -1.69
C VAL A 12 -7.93 -13.39 -1.58
N HIS A 13 -7.39 -14.58 -1.30
CA HIS A 13 -5.93 -14.78 -1.22
C HIS A 13 -5.26 -14.40 -2.54
N SER A 14 -4.21 -13.58 -2.50
CA SER A 14 -3.52 -12.99 -3.66
C SER A 14 -3.04 -14.02 -4.70
N LYS A 15 -2.73 -15.25 -4.30
CA LYS A 15 -2.27 -16.33 -5.17
C LYS A 15 -3.38 -17.05 -5.93
N LEU A 16 -4.65 -16.90 -5.54
CA LEU A 16 -5.75 -17.64 -6.17
C LEU A 16 -5.82 -17.39 -7.68
N PHE A 17 -5.84 -16.14 -8.07
CA PHE A 17 -5.94 -15.80 -9.49
C PHE A 17 -4.68 -16.17 -10.28
N PRO A 18 -3.47 -15.69 -9.92
CA PRO A 18 -2.28 -15.92 -10.73
C PRO A 18 -1.82 -17.39 -10.77
N GLU A 19 -1.97 -18.15 -9.69
CA GLU A 19 -1.43 -19.50 -9.58
C GLU A 19 -2.46 -20.60 -9.92
N ILE A 20 -3.76 -20.32 -9.77
CA ILE A 20 -4.81 -21.35 -9.93
C ILE A 20 -5.76 -21.01 -11.09
N ILE A 21 -6.42 -19.86 -11.01
CA ILE A 21 -7.49 -19.51 -11.98
C ILE A 21 -6.92 -19.16 -13.35
N ARG A 22 -5.88 -18.31 -13.41
CA ARG A 22 -5.27 -17.89 -14.68
C ARG A 22 -4.75 -19.06 -15.52
N PRO A 23 -4.04 -20.05 -14.96
CA PRO A 23 -3.66 -21.27 -15.70
C PRO A 23 -4.86 -22.07 -16.21
N ALA A 24 -5.91 -22.22 -15.38
CA ALA A 24 -7.11 -22.97 -15.75
C ALA A 24 -7.93 -22.29 -16.87
N LEU A 25 -7.84 -20.98 -17.03
CA LEU A 25 -8.48 -20.22 -18.12
C LEU A 25 -7.66 -20.24 -19.41
N SER A 26 -6.35 -20.46 -19.34
CA SER A 26 -5.43 -20.33 -20.47
C SER A 26 -5.70 -21.32 -21.59
N ASP A 27 -6.12 -22.55 -21.29
CA ASP A 27 -6.41 -23.61 -22.27
C ASP A 27 -7.51 -23.20 -23.25
N ARG A 28 -8.54 -22.52 -22.77
CA ARG A 28 -9.71 -22.12 -23.57
C ARG A 28 -9.78 -20.62 -23.86
N LYS A 29 -8.77 -19.86 -23.50
CA LYS A 29 -8.78 -18.39 -23.55
C LYS A 29 -9.99 -17.81 -22.85
N GLY A 30 -10.31 -18.39 -21.68
CA GLY A 30 -11.47 -18.01 -20.88
C GLY A 30 -11.32 -16.62 -20.28
N TYR A 31 -12.44 -16.03 -19.87
CA TYR A 31 -12.49 -14.73 -19.20
C TYR A 31 -12.57 -14.85 -17.67
N CYS A 32 -12.17 -13.79 -16.97
CA CYS A 32 -12.39 -13.67 -15.52
C CYS A 32 -13.06 -12.33 -15.21
N VAL A 33 -14.03 -12.35 -14.32
CA VAL A 33 -14.68 -11.16 -13.78
C VAL A 33 -14.35 -11.08 -12.30
N PHE A 34 -13.86 -9.94 -11.86
CA PHE A 34 -13.56 -9.64 -10.46
C PHE A 34 -14.53 -8.58 -9.98
N ILE A 35 -15.25 -8.87 -8.92
CA ILE A 35 -16.21 -7.95 -8.30
C ILE A 35 -15.94 -7.86 -6.80
N GLY A 36 -16.38 -6.78 -6.19
CA GLY A 36 -16.24 -6.55 -4.75
C GLY A 36 -16.22 -5.07 -4.41
N THR A 37 -16.17 -4.79 -3.14
CA THR A 37 -16.06 -3.46 -2.58
C THR A 37 -14.58 -3.11 -2.35
N PRO A 38 -14.14 -1.86 -2.60
CA PRO A 38 -12.81 -1.40 -2.23
C PRO A 38 -12.49 -1.60 -0.75
N GLN A 39 -11.30 -2.11 -0.45
CA GLN A 39 -10.86 -2.33 0.94
C GLN A 39 -9.44 -1.78 1.17
N GLY A 40 -9.25 -0.49 0.89
CA GLY A 40 -7.95 0.13 0.92
C GLY A 40 -7.11 -0.15 -0.32
N MET A 41 -5.93 0.46 -0.39
CA MET A 41 -5.05 0.40 -1.58
C MET A 41 -3.97 -0.69 -1.49
N ASN A 42 -3.81 -1.35 -0.34
CA ASN A 42 -2.78 -2.37 -0.12
C ASN A 42 -3.36 -3.79 -0.23
N ASN A 43 -3.93 -4.12 -1.38
CA ASN A 43 -4.45 -5.45 -1.67
C ASN A 43 -4.48 -5.75 -3.16
N ASN A 44 -4.61 -7.04 -3.50
CA ASN A 44 -4.63 -7.55 -4.87
C ASN A 44 -5.77 -6.99 -5.73
N PHE A 45 -6.89 -6.54 -5.15
CA PHE A 45 -7.98 -5.96 -5.91
C PHE A 45 -7.65 -4.55 -6.40
N TYR A 46 -7.00 -3.74 -5.57
CA TYR A 46 -6.52 -2.43 -5.96
C TYR A 46 -5.42 -2.52 -7.02
N GLU A 47 -4.44 -3.43 -6.85
CA GLU A 47 -3.38 -3.67 -7.83
C GLU A 47 -3.96 -4.05 -9.19
N LEU A 48 -4.96 -4.96 -9.19
CA LEU A 48 -5.65 -5.37 -10.41
C LEU A 48 -6.42 -4.22 -11.06
N TYR A 49 -7.09 -3.39 -10.25
CA TYR A 49 -7.79 -2.20 -10.74
C TYR A 49 -6.84 -1.20 -11.40
N GLN A 50 -5.67 -0.96 -10.80
CA GLN A 50 -4.64 -0.10 -11.39
C GLN A 50 -4.10 -0.69 -12.70
N HIS A 51 -3.82 -1.98 -12.75
CA HIS A 51 -3.40 -2.67 -13.97
C HIS A 51 -4.43 -2.52 -15.09
N ALA A 52 -5.70 -2.70 -14.78
CA ALA A 52 -6.79 -2.63 -15.74
C ALA A 52 -7.02 -1.23 -16.35
N GLN A 53 -6.49 -0.16 -15.73
CA GLN A 53 -6.62 1.20 -16.28
C GLN A 53 -5.70 1.44 -17.50
N GLY A 54 -4.64 0.67 -17.66
CA GLY A 54 -3.65 0.84 -18.70
C GLY A 54 -3.56 -0.31 -19.71
N ALA A 55 -4.41 -1.33 -19.60
CA ALA A 55 -4.33 -2.53 -20.42
C ALA A 55 -5.55 -2.66 -21.35
N ASP A 56 -5.31 -2.81 -22.67
CA ASP A 56 -6.34 -2.82 -23.70
C ASP A 56 -7.30 -4.02 -23.64
N ASP A 57 -6.86 -5.13 -23.02
CA ASP A 57 -7.64 -6.37 -22.86
C ASP A 57 -8.40 -6.44 -21.52
N TRP A 58 -8.40 -5.34 -20.76
CA TRP A 58 -9.09 -5.21 -19.50
C TRP A 58 -10.19 -4.15 -19.54
N PHE A 59 -11.32 -4.47 -18.91
CA PHE A 59 -12.39 -3.54 -18.64
C PHE A 59 -12.48 -3.29 -17.14
N ASN A 60 -12.61 -2.04 -16.71
CA ASN A 60 -12.88 -1.68 -15.33
C ASN A 60 -14.04 -0.69 -15.22
N TYR A 61 -14.81 -0.82 -14.16
CA TYR A 61 -15.95 0.05 -13.89
C TYR A 61 -16.19 0.19 -12.39
N LYS A 62 -16.41 1.41 -11.94
CA LYS A 62 -16.86 1.71 -10.57
C LYS A 62 -18.35 2.08 -10.60
N ALA A 63 -19.17 1.27 -9.96
CA ALA A 63 -20.61 1.48 -9.87
C ALA A 63 -20.98 2.28 -8.61
N LYS A 64 -20.69 3.57 -8.59
CA LYS A 64 -21.05 4.43 -7.46
C LYS A 64 -22.54 4.61 -7.34
N ALA A 65 -23.10 4.54 -6.13
CA ALA A 65 -24.52 4.70 -5.88
C ALA A 65 -25.03 6.08 -6.31
N SER A 66 -24.24 7.14 -6.07
CA SER A 66 -24.54 8.51 -6.50
C SER A 66 -24.67 8.69 -8.02
N GLU A 67 -23.93 7.87 -8.80
CA GLU A 67 -23.91 7.94 -10.26
C GLU A 67 -24.95 7.00 -10.91
N THR A 68 -25.08 5.78 -10.37
CA THR A 68 -25.95 4.75 -10.96
C THR A 68 -27.43 4.95 -10.67
N LYS A 69 -27.77 5.60 -9.55
CA LYS A 69 -29.13 5.84 -9.07
C LYS A 69 -29.99 4.58 -9.00
N ILE A 70 -29.36 3.43 -8.77
CA ILE A 70 -30.06 2.14 -8.63
C ILE A 70 -30.68 2.03 -7.23
N VAL A 71 -30.00 2.59 -6.22
CA VAL A 71 -30.48 2.61 -4.84
C VAL A 71 -31.24 3.91 -4.59
N ASP A 72 -32.37 3.80 -3.91
CA ASP A 72 -33.22 4.94 -3.55
C ASP A 72 -32.46 5.92 -2.64
N GLU A 73 -32.68 7.23 -2.86
CA GLU A 73 -31.96 8.28 -2.10
C GLU A 73 -32.26 8.22 -0.60
N ASP A 74 -33.51 7.91 -0.21
CA ASP A 74 -33.89 7.77 1.20
C ASP A 74 -33.19 6.60 1.86
N GLU A 75 -32.93 5.52 1.11
CA GLU A 75 -32.19 4.37 1.60
C GLU A 75 -30.69 4.66 1.74
N LEU A 76 -30.12 5.44 0.82
CA LEU A 76 -28.73 5.90 0.93
C LEU A 76 -28.52 6.78 2.16
N VAL A 77 -29.47 7.67 2.48
CA VAL A 77 -29.42 8.49 3.70
C VAL A 77 -29.40 7.62 4.95
N LYS A 78 -30.33 6.65 5.05
CA LYS A 78 -30.39 5.72 6.18
C LYS A 78 -29.12 4.86 6.30
N ALA A 79 -28.62 4.34 5.19
CA ALA A 79 -27.38 3.57 5.16
C ALA A 79 -26.22 4.40 5.72
N LYS A 80 -26.11 5.64 5.31
CA LYS A 80 -25.08 6.58 5.78
C LYS A 80 -25.17 6.87 7.27
N GLU A 81 -26.39 7.05 7.80
CA GLU A 81 -26.64 7.25 9.23
C GLU A 81 -26.21 6.03 10.07
N VAL A 82 -26.45 4.83 9.58
CA VAL A 82 -26.14 3.58 10.29
C VAL A 82 -24.64 3.26 10.27
N MET A 83 -24.00 3.38 9.13
CA MET A 83 -22.62 2.94 8.96
C MET A 83 -21.56 4.06 9.09
N GLY A 84 -21.99 5.32 9.10
CA GLY A 84 -21.11 6.48 9.12
C GLY A 84 -20.48 6.81 7.77
N ASP A 85 -19.93 8.03 7.66
CA ASP A 85 -19.45 8.57 6.39
C ASP A 85 -18.36 7.71 5.73
N LYS A 86 -17.36 7.29 6.47
CA LYS A 86 -16.21 6.54 5.91
C LYS A 86 -16.65 5.20 5.32
N LYS A 87 -17.46 4.45 6.05
CA LYS A 87 -17.95 3.15 5.57
C LYS A 87 -18.90 3.34 4.38
N TYR A 88 -19.76 4.38 4.40
CA TYR A 88 -20.62 4.73 3.29
C TYR A 88 -19.81 5.05 2.02
N GLN A 89 -18.76 5.86 2.11
CA GLN A 89 -17.90 6.18 0.98
C GLN A 89 -17.24 4.90 0.38
N GLN A 90 -16.82 3.99 1.23
CA GLN A 90 -16.27 2.70 0.79
C GLN A 90 -17.32 1.85 0.07
N GLU A 91 -18.47 1.59 0.70
CA GLU A 91 -19.46 0.61 0.24
C GLU A 91 -20.32 1.14 -0.91
N PHE A 92 -20.69 2.41 -0.88
CA PHE A 92 -21.62 2.99 -1.85
C PHE A 92 -20.97 3.90 -2.89
N GLU A 93 -19.82 4.51 -2.57
CA GLU A 93 -19.10 5.40 -3.47
C GLU A 93 -17.80 4.83 -4.03
N CYS A 94 -17.52 3.56 -3.74
CA CYS A 94 -16.35 2.82 -4.24
C CYS A 94 -15.02 3.52 -3.94
N ASP A 95 -14.90 4.16 -2.74
CA ASP A 95 -13.70 4.87 -2.35
C ASP A 95 -12.66 3.90 -1.77
N TRP A 96 -11.47 3.88 -2.36
CA TRP A 96 -10.36 3.05 -1.92
C TRP A 96 -9.70 3.54 -0.61
N ILE A 97 -9.86 4.81 -0.29
CA ILE A 97 -9.15 5.46 0.83
C ILE A 97 -10.03 5.58 2.08
N ALA A 98 -11.35 5.65 1.90
CA ALA A 98 -12.29 6.08 2.94
C ALA A 98 -12.26 5.27 4.23
N ASN A 99 -11.99 3.97 4.16
CA ASN A 99 -12.02 3.12 5.36
C ASN A 99 -10.97 2.01 5.32
N ILE A 100 -9.77 2.31 5.77
CA ILE A 100 -8.81 1.26 6.14
C ILE A 100 -9.10 0.93 7.61
N GLU A 101 -9.96 -0.05 7.82
CA GLU A 101 -10.31 -0.52 9.17
C GLU A 101 -9.02 -0.93 9.91
N GLY A 102 -8.72 -0.29 11.03
CA GLY A 102 -7.47 -0.47 11.76
C GLY A 102 -6.29 0.41 11.32
N ALA A 103 -6.44 1.26 10.32
CA ALA A 103 -5.38 2.20 9.94
C ALA A 103 -5.27 3.34 10.96
N ILE A 104 -4.34 3.20 11.90
CA ILE A 104 -4.08 4.17 12.97
C ILE A 104 -3.72 5.56 12.40
N TYR A 105 -3.07 5.61 11.25
CA TYR A 105 -2.50 6.84 10.67
C TYR A 105 -3.29 7.43 9.50
N ASN A 106 -4.43 6.82 9.10
CA ASN A 106 -5.16 7.26 7.91
C ASN A 106 -5.54 8.74 7.95
N ASP A 107 -6.16 9.20 9.04
CA ASP A 107 -6.59 10.60 9.19
C ASP A 107 -5.41 11.59 9.23
N VAL A 108 -4.24 11.12 9.69
CA VAL A 108 -3.01 11.90 9.70
C VAL A 108 -2.45 12.02 8.29
N LEU A 109 -2.43 10.92 7.53
CA LEU A 109 -1.96 10.89 6.14
C LEU A 109 -2.81 11.76 5.22
N VAL A 110 -4.15 11.70 5.34
CA VAL A 110 -5.06 12.58 4.61
C VAL A 110 -4.75 14.06 4.92
N LYS A 111 -4.59 14.42 6.18
CA LYS A 111 -4.22 15.79 6.56
C LYS A 111 -2.85 16.21 6.03
N MET A 112 -1.89 15.29 5.97
CA MET A 112 -0.56 15.55 5.39
C MET A 112 -0.66 15.80 3.89
N GLU A 113 -1.53 15.08 3.19
CA GLU A 113 -1.80 15.27 1.76
C GLU A 113 -2.47 16.63 1.49
N ASP A 114 -3.55 16.94 2.22
CA ASP A 114 -4.25 18.24 2.14
C ASP A 114 -3.31 19.42 2.41
N ASN A 115 -2.40 19.26 3.37
CA ASN A 115 -1.41 20.28 3.73
C ASN A 115 -0.17 20.27 2.79
N LYS A 116 -0.16 19.45 1.74
CA LYS A 116 0.97 19.29 0.80
C LYS A 116 2.29 18.89 1.48
N GLN A 117 2.19 18.13 2.57
CA GLN A 117 3.35 17.59 3.29
C GLN A 117 3.86 16.29 2.63
N LEU A 118 3.00 15.57 1.87
CA LEU A 118 3.39 14.45 1.02
C LEU A 118 3.86 15.00 -0.32
N THR A 119 5.15 15.25 -0.44
CA THR A 119 5.77 15.83 -1.64
C THR A 119 7.15 15.24 -1.85
N ARG A 120 7.72 15.47 -3.02
CA ARG A 120 9.12 15.11 -3.24
C ARG A 120 10.04 16.05 -2.46
N VAL A 121 10.76 15.50 -1.49
CA VAL A 121 11.74 16.22 -0.68
C VAL A 121 13.14 15.88 -1.20
N PRO A 122 13.86 16.82 -1.83
CA PRO A 122 15.22 16.57 -2.31
C PRO A 122 16.21 16.46 -1.15
N TYR A 123 17.27 15.67 -1.34
CA TYR A 123 18.43 15.66 -0.47
C TYR A 123 19.14 17.01 -0.48
N ASP A 124 19.46 17.56 0.69
CA ASP A 124 20.28 18.75 0.87
C ASP A 124 21.70 18.34 1.29
N PRO A 125 22.73 18.52 0.42
CA PRO A 125 24.10 18.13 0.74
C PRO A 125 24.73 18.89 1.92
N SER A 126 24.16 20.02 2.32
CA SER A 126 24.63 20.82 3.47
C SER A 126 24.21 20.25 4.82
N LEU A 127 23.28 19.29 4.82
CA LEU A 127 22.72 18.68 6.02
C LEU A 127 23.06 17.18 6.09
N PRO A 128 23.43 16.66 7.27
CA PRO A 128 23.64 15.25 7.41
C PRO A 128 22.33 14.46 7.39
N VAL A 129 22.41 13.20 6.96
CA VAL A 129 21.28 12.25 6.91
C VAL A 129 21.32 11.36 8.15
N SER A 130 20.19 11.20 8.79
CA SER A 130 19.95 10.15 9.78
C SER A 130 19.05 9.07 9.22
N THR A 131 19.15 7.85 9.75
CA THR A 131 18.29 6.73 9.35
C THR A 131 17.53 6.16 10.54
N ALA A 132 16.29 5.73 10.31
CA ALA A 132 15.52 4.96 11.25
C ALA A 132 15.20 3.60 10.63
N TRP A 133 15.37 2.53 11.41
CA TRP A 133 15.33 1.15 10.95
C TRP A 133 14.20 0.39 11.62
N ASP A 134 13.50 -0.39 10.83
CA ASP A 134 12.66 -1.49 11.28
C ASP A 134 13.23 -2.77 10.66
N LEU A 135 13.65 -3.72 11.51
CA LEU A 135 14.41 -4.89 11.11
C LEU A 135 13.54 -6.15 11.16
N GLY A 136 13.41 -6.84 10.04
CA GLY A 136 12.75 -8.14 9.93
C GLY A 136 13.63 -9.16 9.22
N VAL A 137 13.79 -10.37 9.77
CA VAL A 137 14.51 -11.47 9.11
C VAL A 137 13.57 -12.26 8.20
N ALA A 138 12.38 -12.61 8.69
CA ALA A 138 11.35 -13.30 7.94
C ALA A 138 10.42 -12.34 7.20
N ASP A 139 10.33 -11.12 7.66
CA ASP A 139 9.55 -10.01 7.10
C ASP A 139 10.44 -9.00 6.38
N HIS A 140 9.84 -7.93 5.89
CA HIS A 140 10.61 -6.85 5.28
C HIS A 140 11.36 -6.05 6.35
N SER A 141 12.62 -5.76 6.07
CA SER A 141 13.35 -4.70 6.78
C SER A 141 13.11 -3.39 6.05
N SER A 142 12.85 -2.33 6.78
CA SER A 142 12.65 -1.00 6.21
C SER A 142 13.61 0.03 6.81
N ILE A 143 14.06 0.96 5.98
CA ILE A 143 14.98 2.03 6.36
C ILE A 143 14.42 3.36 5.84
N ILE A 144 14.15 4.27 6.74
CA ILE A 144 13.75 5.65 6.43
C ILE A 144 14.99 6.54 6.52
N PHE A 145 15.23 7.35 5.50
CA PHE A 145 16.30 8.34 5.46
C PHE A 145 15.71 9.72 5.66
N PHE A 146 16.25 10.48 6.59
CA PHE A 146 15.72 11.80 6.90
C PHE A 146 16.81 12.83 7.23
N GLN A 147 16.48 14.08 7.00
CA GLN A 147 17.29 15.25 7.39
C GLN A 147 16.50 16.11 8.36
N GLN A 148 17.15 16.65 9.36
CA GLN A 148 16.53 17.52 10.35
C GLN A 148 16.90 18.98 10.11
N ILE A 149 15.89 19.84 10.00
CA ILE A 149 16.03 21.29 9.86
C ILE A 149 15.31 21.96 11.05
N GLY A 150 16.06 22.32 12.07
CA GLY A 150 15.48 22.82 13.31
C GLY A 150 14.58 21.77 13.97
N ARG A 151 13.25 21.99 13.97
CA ARG A 151 12.27 21.05 14.50
C ARG A 151 11.59 20.20 13.42
N ALA A 152 11.81 20.53 12.17
CA ALA A 152 11.22 19.79 11.06
C ALA A 152 12.07 18.57 10.70
N ILE A 153 11.41 17.47 10.39
CA ILE A 153 12.04 16.24 9.87
C ILE A 153 11.57 16.07 8.43
N ASN A 154 12.50 16.06 7.52
CA ASN A 154 12.28 15.84 6.10
C ASN A 154 12.67 14.42 5.75
N ILE A 155 11.72 13.56 5.41
CA ILE A 155 11.97 12.23 4.87
C ILE A 155 12.37 12.39 3.41
N ILE A 156 13.59 11.99 3.08
CA ILE A 156 14.19 12.20 1.75
C ILE A 156 14.27 10.94 0.91
N ASP A 157 14.27 9.76 1.55
CA ASP A 157 14.42 8.48 0.87
C ASP A 157 13.86 7.34 1.74
N TYR A 158 13.58 6.22 1.11
CA TYR A 158 13.08 5.00 1.74
C TYR A 158 13.67 3.78 1.06
N HIS A 159 13.96 2.73 1.82
CA HIS A 159 14.39 1.43 1.32
C HIS A 159 13.67 0.33 2.08
N GLU A 160 13.18 -0.66 1.34
CA GLU A 160 12.53 -1.84 1.89
C GLU A 160 13.02 -3.08 1.15
N GLU A 161 13.43 -4.11 1.90
CA GLU A 161 13.88 -5.37 1.31
C GLU A 161 13.67 -6.52 2.29
N ARG A 162 13.53 -7.75 1.77
CA ARG A 162 13.29 -8.96 2.56
C ARG A 162 14.44 -9.94 2.43
N GLY A 163 14.75 -10.66 3.53
CA GLY A 163 15.66 -11.79 3.51
C GLY A 163 17.14 -11.42 3.40
N GLN A 164 17.49 -10.17 3.75
CA GLN A 164 18.87 -9.69 3.76
C GLN A 164 19.38 -9.51 5.18
N GLY A 165 20.66 -9.75 5.38
CA GLY A 165 21.33 -9.49 6.65
C GLY A 165 21.95 -8.09 6.73
N LEU A 166 22.36 -7.68 7.94
CA LEU A 166 22.96 -6.38 8.21
C LEU A 166 24.11 -5.99 7.27
N PRO A 167 25.04 -6.90 6.87
CA PRO A 167 26.14 -6.57 5.95
C PRO A 167 25.65 -6.04 4.59
N HIS A 168 24.52 -6.55 4.06
CA HIS A 168 23.91 -6.08 2.83
C HIS A 168 23.46 -4.61 2.95
N TYR A 169 22.74 -4.28 4.02
CA TYR A 169 22.27 -2.92 4.26
C TYR A 169 23.42 -1.93 4.49
N ILE A 170 24.48 -2.34 5.19
CA ILE A 170 25.70 -1.51 5.36
C ILE A 170 26.32 -1.21 4.00
N GLN A 171 26.37 -2.19 3.10
CA GLN A 171 26.93 -1.97 1.76
C GLN A 171 26.02 -1.03 0.94
N MET A 172 24.72 -1.20 1.01
CA MET A 172 23.75 -0.31 0.37
C MET A 172 23.87 1.14 0.86
N LEU A 173 24.01 1.35 2.19
CA LEU A 173 24.23 2.68 2.75
C LEU A 173 25.51 3.33 2.19
N LYS A 174 26.60 2.56 2.06
CA LYS A 174 27.88 3.06 1.52
C LYS A 174 27.80 3.43 0.04
N GLN A 175 26.85 2.89 -0.71
CA GLN A 175 26.65 3.21 -2.13
C GLN A 175 25.83 4.50 -2.34
N LYS A 176 25.14 4.98 -1.30
CA LYS A 176 24.44 6.27 -1.35
C LYS A 176 25.42 7.39 -1.00
N ASP A 177 25.41 8.45 -1.81
CA ASP A 177 26.27 9.63 -1.60
C ASP A 177 25.74 10.54 -0.47
N TYR A 178 25.42 9.93 0.69
CA TYR A 178 24.93 10.65 1.86
C TYR A 178 26.03 10.81 2.91
N VAL A 179 26.07 11.98 3.55
CA VAL A 179 26.84 12.17 4.77
C VAL A 179 25.97 11.80 5.96
N TYR A 180 26.28 10.66 6.57
CA TYR A 180 25.47 10.14 7.68
C TYR A 180 25.86 10.76 9.03
N LYS A 181 24.85 10.96 9.90
CA LYS A 181 25.02 11.43 11.28
C LYS A 181 24.73 10.31 12.30
N GLU A 182 23.52 9.79 12.29
CA GLU A 182 23.04 8.82 13.28
C GLU A 182 22.19 7.73 12.62
N HIS A 183 22.25 6.52 13.18
CA HIS A 183 21.42 5.39 12.78
C HIS A 183 20.59 4.95 13.98
N PHE A 184 19.26 5.11 13.88
CA PHE A 184 18.33 4.68 14.91
C PHE A 184 17.84 3.28 14.57
N ALA A 185 18.38 2.29 15.25
CA ALA A 185 18.02 0.89 15.07
C ALA A 185 17.17 0.40 16.26
N PRO A 186 16.34 -0.63 16.07
CA PRO A 186 15.59 -1.24 17.15
C PRO A 186 16.53 -1.93 18.15
N HIS A 187 16.05 -2.16 19.37
CA HIS A 187 16.83 -2.73 20.47
C HIS A 187 17.27 -4.19 20.26
N ASP A 188 16.63 -4.89 19.33
CA ASP A 188 16.89 -6.28 18.98
C ASP A 188 17.93 -6.45 17.84
N ILE A 189 18.56 -5.38 17.39
CA ILE A 189 19.65 -5.41 16.39
C ILE A 189 20.83 -6.31 16.82
N GLU A 190 21.00 -6.53 18.12
CA GLU A 190 22.04 -7.37 18.68
C GLU A 190 21.73 -8.88 18.62
N VAL A 191 20.54 -9.27 18.17
CA VAL A 191 20.18 -10.67 18.01
C VAL A 191 21.05 -11.32 16.93
N THR A 192 21.64 -12.44 17.25
CA THR A 192 22.72 -13.12 16.48
C THR A 192 22.32 -13.48 15.05
N ASP A 193 21.05 -13.75 14.81
CA ASP A 193 20.52 -14.17 13.49
C ASP A 193 20.52 -13.03 12.47
N PHE A 194 20.44 -11.77 12.90
CA PHE A 194 20.45 -10.61 12.02
C PHE A 194 21.87 -10.27 11.53
N GLY A 195 22.88 -10.53 12.37
CA GLY A 195 24.28 -10.21 12.06
C GLY A 195 24.86 -10.98 10.87
N ASN A 196 24.37 -12.20 10.60
CA ASN A 196 24.96 -13.12 9.64
C ASN A 196 24.07 -13.41 8.42
N GLY A 197 22.84 -12.93 8.36
CA GLY A 197 21.94 -13.17 7.23
C GLY A 197 21.54 -14.65 7.05
N LYS A 198 21.52 -15.43 8.14
CA LYS A 198 21.15 -16.84 8.15
C LYS A 198 20.05 -17.09 9.16
#